data_3df984cd0592ffbb627a678526f37f66
#
_entry.id   3df984cd0592ffbb627a678526f37f66
#
_cell.length_a   1.000
_cell.length_b   1.000
_cell.length_c   1.000
_cell.angle_alpha   90.00
_cell.angle_beta   90.00
_cell.angle_gamma   90.00
#
_symmetry.space_group_name_H-M   'P 1'
#
loop_
_entity.id
_entity.type
_entity.pdbx_description
1 polymer ?
#
loop_
_entity_poly.entity_id
_entity_poly.type
_entity_poly.pdbx_seq_one_letter_code
_entity_poly.pdbx_strand_id
1 'polypeptide(L)'
;MSAAQTRRVLTINAGSSSLKAAVYRMDQGETRLLRLEASRIGRSDSWLQVIGPNGSRWIDGVQPLPDHGAALDALLQCIGSSDQSLAPEVAAHRVVHGGIHYWEPTPITPELLTELESLTPVDPEHMPQAVALIRAMTRKNPKLPQIACFDTGFHHGMPLVARTYSLPRRLAAEGFIRYGFHGLSYEYVIQRLREIDVSAASGRVIVAHLGNGASLAALYQGRSIDTTMGFSPLGGLVMGTRCGDLDPGLVLYLLRQEQLSPDQLNELLSHESGLLGVSEISSDMRDLLEHEAADPRAAEAINLFCYQAAKYIAAYVAALGGLDLLVFTGGIGERAAAVRRRICKRLGFLGLELDPDRNEAHDRVISAAASKIVVRTLKTNEELMMARHACRFAT
;
A
#
# COMPACT_ATOMS: atom_id res chain seq x y z
N MET A 1 -35.95 1.53 13.10
CA MET A 1 -34.63 1.16 12.55
C MET A 1 -34.86 0.87 11.09
N SER A 2 -34.46 1.77 10.17
CA SER A 2 -34.52 1.53 8.72
C SER A 2 -33.66 0.32 8.42
N ALA A 3 -34.18 -0.66 7.65
CA ALA A 3 -33.39 -1.78 7.16
C ALA A 3 -32.17 -1.22 6.44
N ALA A 4 -30.97 -1.58 6.89
CA ALA A 4 -29.74 -1.16 6.24
C ALA A 4 -29.81 -1.61 4.78
N GLN A 5 -29.89 -0.64 3.87
CA GLN A 5 -30.02 -0.91 2.45
C GLN A 5 -28.72 -1.60 2.00
N THR A 6 -28.85 -2.84 1.52
CA THR A 6 -27.70 -3.60 1.00
C THR A 6 -27.14 -2.88 -0.21
N ARG A 7 -25.88 -2.51 -0.20
CA ARG A 7 -25.23 -1.75 -1.28
C ARG A 7 -24.09 -2.54 -1.90
N ARG A 8 -23.92 -2.38 -3.20
CA ARG A 8 -22.81 -2.99 -3.95
C ARG A 8 -21.81 -1.93 -4.37
N VAL A 9 -20.59 -2.14 -3.93
CA VAL A 9 -19.47 -1.24 -4.18
C VAL A 9 -18.44 -1.95 -5.05
N LEU A 10 -18.09 -1.35 -6.18
CA LEU A 10 -16.94 -1.74 -6.99
C LEU A 10 -15.72 -1.00 -6.50
N THR A 11 -14.63 -1.71 -6.21
CA THR A 11 -13.33 -1.11 -5.87
C THR A 11 -12.34 -1.34 -6.98
N ILE A 12 -11.53 -0.32 -7.30
CA ILE A 12 -10.55 -0.32 -8.37
C ILE A 12 -9.22 0.20 -7.82
N ASN A 13 -8.19 -0.63 -7.86
CA ASN A 13 -6.85 -0.31 -7.41
C ASN A 13 -5.85 -0.60 -8.54
N ALA A 14 -5.38 0.46 -9.19
CA ALA A 14 -4.40 0.40 -10.27
C ALA A 14 -2.97 0.49 -9.71
N GLY A 15 -2.13 -0.46 -10.12
CA GLY A 15 -0.67 -0.34 -10.04
C GLY A 15 -0.09 -0.03 -11.42
N SER A 16 1.24 0.14 -11.54
CA SER A 16 1.91 0.45 -12.83
C SER A 16 1.65 -0.61 -13.91
N SER A 17 1.67 -1.88 -13.56
CA SER A 17 1.42 -3.03 -14.47
C SER A 17 0.39 -4.01 -13.93
N SER A 18 -0.49 -3.58 -13.05
CA SER A 18 -1.50 -4.44 -12.41
C SER A 18 -2.80 -3.69 -12.16
N LEU A 19 -3.90 -4.45 -12.11
CA LEU A 19 -5.20 -3.96 -11.70
C LEU A 19 -5.81 -4.95 -10.72
N LYS A 20 -6.16 -4.48 -9.53
CA LYS A 20 -6.96 -5.24 -8.58
C LYS A 20 -8.33 -4.58 -8.47
N ALA A 21 -9.37 -5.38 -8.56
CA ALA A 21 -10.73 -4.90 -8.41
C ALA A 21 -11.59 -5.92 -7.67
N ALA A 22 -12.59 -5.44 -6.95
CA ALA A 22 -13.54 -6.31 -6.26
C ALA A 22 -14.93 -5.68 -6.23
N VAL A 23 -15.96 -6.51 -6.22
CA VAL A 23 -17.31 -6.09 -5.90
C VAL A 23 -17.65 -6.58 -4.50
N TYR A 24 -18.01 -5.65 -3.63
CA TYR A 24 -18.45 -5.92 -2.28
C TYR A 24 -19.95 -5.68 -2.12
N ARG A 25 -20.63 -6.59 -1.44
CA ARG A 25 -21.93 -6.35 -0.86
C ARG A 25 -21.73 -5.81 0.55
N MET A 26 -22.10 -4.54 0.72
CA MET A 26 -21.98 -3.81 1.98
C MET A 26 -23.28 -3.92 2.75
N ASP A 27 -23.39 -4.98 3.49
CA ASP A 27 -24.41 -5.26 4.50
C ASP A 27 -23.73 -5.50 5.85
N GLN A 28 -24.40 -6.08 6.82
CA GLN A 28 -23.79 -6.40 8.11
C GLN A 28 -22.61 -7.39 8.00
N GLY A 29 -22.48 -8.11 6.88
CA GLY A 29 -21.45 -9.12 6.66
C GLY A 29 -20.28 -8.68 5.79
N GLU A 30 -20.35 -7.53 5.11
CA GLU A 30 -19.29 -7.00 4.21
C GLU A 30 -18.71 -8.08 3.26
N THR A 31 -19.56 -8.68 2.45
CA THR A 31 -19.21 -9.85 1.65
C THR A 31 -18.59 -9.47 0.31
N ARG A 32 -17.39 -9.99 0.00
CA ARG A 32 -16.82 -9.87 -1.34
C ARG A 32 -17.50 -10.84 -2.31
N LEU A 33 -18.15 -10.29 -3.33
CA LEU A 33 -18.89 -11.04 -4.35
C LEU A 33 -18.03 -11.42 -5.54
N LEU A 34 -17.07 -10.55 -5.92
CA LEU A 34 -16.18 -10.78 -7.04
C LEU A 34 -14.79 -10.22 -6.70
N ARG A 35 -13.73 -10.90 -7.16
CA ARG A 35 -12.37 -10.39 -7.17
C ARG A 35 -11.78 -10.58 -8.56
N LEU A 36 -11.16 -9.53 -9.06
CA LEU A 36 -10.33 -9.56 -10.27
C LEU A 36 -8.90 -9.14 -9.90
N GLU A 37 -7.95 -9.86 -10.44
CA GLU A 37 -6.53 -9.49 -10.38
C GLU A 37 -5.93 -9.67 -11.77
N ALA A 38 -5.51 -8.56 -12.38
CA ALA A 38 -4.72 -8.53 -13.61
C ALA A 38 -3.29 -8.16 -13.28
N SER A 39 -2.33 -8.86 -13.86
CA SER A 39 -0.90 -8.63 -13.66
C SER A 39 -0.15 -8.68 -14.98
N ARG A 40 1.04 -8.07 -15.01
CA ARG A 40 1.87 -7.94 -16.22
C ARG A 40 1.12 -7.30 -17.39
N ILE A 41 0.25 -6.34 -17.09
CA ILE A 41 -0.49 -5.55 -18.08
C ILE A 41 0.51 -4.88 -19.02
N GLY A 42 0.23 -4.91 -20.34
CA GLY A 42 1.12 -4.42 -21.38
C GLY A 42 2.14 -5.44 -21.91
N ARG A 43 2.20 -6.66 -21.33
CA ARG A 43 3.09 -7.74 -21.77
C ARG A 43 2.32 -8.84 -22.47
N SER A 44 3.02 -9.62 -23.30
CA SER A 44 2.46 -10.78 -24.02
C SER A 44 2.02 -11.92 -23.10
N ASP A 45 2.57 -11.98 -21.89
CA ASP A 45 2.30 -12.96 -20.85
C ASP A 45 1.42 -12.40 -19.73
N SER A 46 0.62 -11.35 -20.02
CA SER A 46 -0.32 -10.78 -19.07
C SER A 46 -1.30 -11.84 -18.55
N TRP A 47 -1.57 -11.77 -17.26
CA TRP A 47 -2.36 -12.78 -16.55
C TRP A 47 -3.61 -12.16 -15.95
N LEU A 48 -4.75 -12.84 -16.13
CA LEU A 48 -6.03 -12.44 -15.54
C LEU A 48 -6.56 -13.57 -14.65
N GLN A 49 -6.89 -13.21 -13.43
CA GLN A 49 -7.61 -14.07 -12.51
C GLN A 49 -8.93 -13.39 -12.11
N VAL A 50 -10.04 -14.12 -12.26
CA VAL A 50 -11.35 -13.67 -11.78
C VAL A 50 -11.95 -14.76 -10.92
N ILE A 51 -12.28 -14.38 -9.69
CA ILE A 51 -12.91 -15.25 -8.69
C ILE A 51 -14.29 -14.68 -8.41
N GLY A 52 -15.31 -15.46 -8.73
CA GLY A 52 -16.70 -15.13 -8.49
C GLY A 52 -17.18 -15.46 -7.07
N PRO A 53 -18.49 -15.41 -6.85
CA PRO A 53 -19.10 -15.76 -5.58
C PRO A 53 -18.70 -17.18 -5.13
N ASN A 54 -18.58 -17.37 -3.80
CA ASN A 54 -18.20 -18.65 -3.19
C ASN A 54 -16.83 -19.21 -3.62
N GLY A 55 -15.94 -18.36 -4.15
CA GLY A 55 -14.58 -18.74 -4.55
C GLY A 55 -14.50 -19.48 -5.89
N SER A 56 -15.57 -19.51 -6.68
CA SER A 56 -15.57 -20.09 -8.03
C SER A 56 -14.59 -19.33 -8.93
N ARG A 57 -13.70 -20.03 -9.60
CA ARG A 57 -12.77 -19.44 -10.57
C ARG A 57 -13.45 -19.33 -11.92
N TRP A 58 -13.67 -18.11 -12.40
CA TRP A 58 -14.26 -17.84 -13.70
C TRP A 58 -13.21 -17.73 -14.79
N ILE A 59 -12.08 -17.08 -14.46
CA ILE A 59 -10.91 -16.92 -15.34
C ILE A 59 -9.68 -17.16 -14.48
N ASP A 60 -8.69 -17.87 -15.01
CA ASP A 60 -7.38 -18.04 -14.36
C ASP A 60 -6.35 -18.43 -15.43
N GLY A 61 -5.69 -17.43 -16.05
CA GLY A 61 -4.74 -17.71 -17.11
C GLY A 61 -4.24 -16.50 -17.86
N VAL A 62 -3.42 -16.74 -18.86
CA VAL A 62 -2.89 -15.72 -19.78
C VAL A 62 -4.04 -15.16 -20.60
N GLN A 63 -4.17 -13.85 -20.60
CA GLN A 63 -5.16 -13.08 -21.37
C GLN A 63 -4.48 -11.86 -22.00
N PRO A 64 -4.85 -11.45 -23.23
CA PRO A 64 -4.32 -10.24 -23.83
C PRO A 64 -4.84 -9.01 -23.09
N LEU A 65 -3.98 -8.38 -22.32
CA LEU A 65 -4.26 -7.13 -21.60
C LEU A 65 -3.24 -6.07 -22.02
N PRO A 66 -3.44 -5.43 -23.19
CA PRO A 66 -2.48 -4.45 -23.71
C PRO A 66 -2.36 -3.20 -22.82
N ASP A 67 -3.41 -2.88 -22.06
CA ASP A 67 -3.46 -1.73 -21.15
C ASP A 67 -4.47 -1.94 -20.02
N HIS A 68 -4.53 -0.99 -19.10
CA HIS A 68 -5.47 -0.99 -17.98
C HIS A 68 -6.94 -0.87 -18.43
N GLY A 69 -7.19 -0.28 -19.60
CA GLY A 69 -8.52 -0.19 -20.20
C GLY A 69 -9.07 -1.57 -20.56
N ALA A 70 -8.23 -2.42 -21.17
CA ALA A 70 -8.59 -3.81 -21.46
C ALA A 70 -8.88 -4.63 -20.20
N ALA A 71 -8.10 -4.42 -19.14
CA ALA A 71 -8.36 -5.07 -17.86
C ALA A 71 -9.69 -4.59 -17.23
N LEU A 72 -10.01 -3.29 -17.34
CA LEU A 72 -11.30 -2.74 -16.92
C LEU A 72 -12.45 -3.32 -17.75
N ASP A 73 -12.26 -3.49 -19.05
CA ASP A 73 -13.28 -4.08 -19.92
C ASP A 73 -13.58 -5.52 -19.55
N ALA A 74 -12.55 -6.31 -19.28
CA ALA A 74 -12.72 -7.69 -18.77
C ALA A 74 -13.50 -7.71 -17.45
N LEU A 75 -13.23 -6.79 -16.54
CA LEU A 75 -13.96 -6.64 -15.28
C LEU A 75 -15.45 -6.33 -15.53
N LEU A 76 -15.73 -5.31 -16.34
CA LEU A 76 -17.11 -4.90 -16.64
C LEU A 76 -17.88 -5.97 -17.39
N GLN A 77 -17.23 -6.73 -18.27
CA GLN A 77 -17.81 -7.88 -18.93
C GLN A 77 -18.19 -8.99 -17.94
N CYS A 78 -17.30 -9.32 -16.99
CA CYS A 78 -17.62 -10.29 -15.94
C CYS A 78 -18.80 -9.85 -15.07
N ILE A 79 -18.89 -8.56 -14.73
CA ILE A 79 -20.02 -7.99 -13.99
C ILE A 79 -21.32 -8.08 -14.83
N GLY A 80 -21.25 -7.69 -16.10
CA GLY A 80 -22.43 -7.64 -17.00
C GLY A 80 -22.95 -9.01 -17.44
N SER A 81 -22.08 -10.02 -17.51
CA SER A 81 -22.49 -11.39 -17.85
C SER A 81 -23.04 -12.17 -16.65
N SER A 82 -22.82 -11.67 -15.43
CA SER A 82 -23.48 -12.19 -14.23
C SER A 82 -24.88 -11.61 -14.15
N ASP A 83 -25.77 -12.32 -13.48
CA ASP A 83 -27.06 -11.80 -13.08
C ASP A 83 -26.88 -10.43 -12.36
N GLN A 84 -27.90 -9.58 -12.33
CA GLN A 84 -27.84 -8.21 -11.74
C GLN A 84 -27.30 -8.14 -10.30
N SER A 85 -27.05 -9.31 -9.70
CA SER A 85 -26.49 -9.47 -8.35
C SER A 85 -25.12 -8.82 -8.15
N LEU A 86 -24.35 -8.60 -9.21
CA LEU A 86 -23.01 -7.95 -9.16
C LEU A 86 -23.00 -6.49 -9.61
N ALA A 87 -24.10 -5.94 -10.14
CA ALA A 87 -24.14 -4.57 -10.62
C ALA A 87 -23.83 -3.57 -9.49
N PRO A 88 -22.74 -2.78 -9.59
CA PRO A 88 -22.37 -1.83 -8.55
C PRO A 88 -23.27 -0.59 -8.57
N GLU A 89 -23.48 -0.02 -7.40
CA GLU A 89 -24.22 1.24 -7.18
C GLU A 89 -23.28 2.43 -7.02
N VAL A 90 -22.00 2.16 -6.67
CA VAL A 90 -20.94 3.15 -6.58
C VAL A 90 -19.60 2.48 -6.88
N ALA A 91 -18.64 3.22 -7.45
CA ALA A 91 -17.27 2.78 -7.64
C ALA A 91 -16.31 3.57 -6.75
N ALA A 92 -15.34 2.89 -6.16
CA ALA A 92 -14.24 3.47 -5.39
C ALA A 92 -12.93 3.29 -6.14
N HIS A 93 -12.18 4.36 -6.33
CA HIS A 93 -10.85 4.34 -6.94
C HIS A 93 -9.79 4.62 -5.88
N ARG A 94 -8.76 3.78 -5.81
CA ARG A 94 -7.54 4.14 -5.09
C ARG A 94 -6.82 5.22 -5.86
N VAL A 95 -6.56 6.34 -5.18
CA VAL A 95 -5.74 7.44 -5.68
C VAL A 95 -4.55 7.59 -4.74
N VAL A 96 -3.35 7.47 -5.29
CA VAL A 96 -2.14 7.44 -4.46
C VAL A 96 -1.91 8.78 -3.77
N HIS A 97 -2.22 9.91 -4.44
CA HIS A 97 -1.95 11.24 -3.93
C HIS A 97 -3.13 12.20 -4.13
N GLY A 98 -3.51 12.91 -3.08
CA GLY A 98 -4.58 13.93 -3.10
C GLY A 98 -4.09 15.38 -3.00
N GLY A 99 -2.75 15.60 -3.06
CA GLY A 99 -2.17 16.92 -2.86
C GLY A 99 -2.39 17.44 -1.44
N ILE A 100 -2.43 18.77 -1.34
CA ILE A 100 -2.72 19.46 -0.05
C ILE A 100 -4.22 19.67 0.17
N HIS A 101 -5.05 19.41 -0.85
CA HIS A 101 -6.48 19.73 -0.82
C HIS A 101 -7.38 18.52 -0.56
N TYR A 102 -6.95 17.31 -0.95
CA TYR A 102 -7.78 16.12 -0.85
C TYR A 102 -7.12 15.03 -0.01
N TRP A 103 -7.73 14.68 1.11
CA TRP A 103 -7.30 13.61 2.02
C TRP A 103 -8.46 12.72 2.48
N GLU A 104 -9.69 13.21 2.39
CA GLU A 104 -10.88 12.42 2.70
C GLU A 104 -11.45 11.79 1.43
N PRO A 105 -12.15 10.65 1.54
CA PRO A 105 -12.87 10.09 0.41
C PRO A 105 -13.80 11.12 -0.22
N THR A 106 -13.63 11.38 -1.53
CA THR A 106 -14.29 12.50 -2.20
C THR A 106 -14.97 12.03 -3.49
N PRO A 107 -16.22 12.46 -3.78
CA PRO A 107 -16.87 12.24 -5.06
C PRO A 107 -16.03 12.82 -6.20
N ILE A 108 -15.88 12.04 -7.27
CA ILE A 108 -15.07 12.45 -8.43
C ILE A 108 -15.90 13.42 -9.28
N THR A 109 -15.40 14.66 -9.36
CA THR A 109 -15.93 15.73 -10.22
C THR A 109 -14.91 16.10 -11.29
N PRO A 110 -15.28 16.88 -12.33
CA PRO A 110 -14.32 17.39 -13.30
C PRO A 110 -13.20 18.22 -12.67
N GLU A 111 -13.50 19.00 -11.63
CA GLU A 111 -12.54 19.83 -10.89
C GLU A 111 -11.53 18.96 -10.16
N LEU A 112 -11.98 17.92 -9.46
CA LEU A 112 -11.09 16.94 -8.80
C LEU A 112 -10.20 16.25 -9.84
N LEU A 113 -10.72 15.83 -10.98
CA LEU A 113 -9.91 15.20 -12.03
C LEU A 113 -8.81 16.13 -12.55
N THR A 114 -9.10 17.42 -12.72
CA THR A 114 -8.10 18.42 -13.13
C THR A 114 -6.99 18.55 -12.08
N GLU A 115 -7.36 18.58 -10.79
CA GLU A 115 -6.38 18.60 -9.70
C GLU A 115 -5.51 17.34 -9.69
N LEU A 116 -6.12 16.15 -9.80
CA LEU A 116 -5.39 14.88 -9.85
C LEU A 116 -4.41 14.81 -11.02
N GLU A 117 -4.76 15.36 -12.19
CA GLU A 117 -3.86 15.45 -13.33
C GLU A 117 -2.65 16.35 -13.04
N SER A 118 -2.84 17.45 -12.32
CA SER A 118 -1.76 18.34 -11.92
C SER A 118 -0.76 17.70 -10.96
N LEU A 119 -1.16 16.64 -10.25
CA LEU A 119 -0.31 15.87 -9.35
C LEU A 119 0.52 14.78 -10.05
N THR A 120 0.35 14.57 -11.37
CA THR A 120 1.15 13.60 -12.13
C THR A 120 2.66 13.74 -11.93
N PRO A 121 3.26 14.95 -11.88
CA PRO A 121 4.70 15.08 -11.62
C PRO A 121 5.15 14.62 -10.23
N VAL A 122 4.25 14.51 -9.25
CA VAL A 122 4.56 14.03 -7.89
C VAL A 122 4.65 12.52 -7.84
N ASP A 123 3.80 11.83 -8.60
CA ASP A 123 3.81 10.37 -8.73
C ASP A 123 3.45 9.97 -10.18
N PRO A 124 4.43 10.05 -11.10
CA PRO A 124 4.22 9.74 -12.51
C PRO A 124 3.90 8.25 -12.76
N GLU A 125 4.19 7.39 -11.78
CA GLU A 125 3.99 5.93 -11.89
C GLU A 125 2.54 5.49 -11.69
N HIS A 126 1.78 6.19 -10.84
CA HIS A 126 0.44 5.73 -10.45
C HIS A 126 -0.67 6.72 -10.83
N MET A 127 -0.39 8.04 -10.78
CA MET A 127 -1.43 9.03 -11.04
C MET A 127 -2.03 8.95 -12.44
N PRO A 128 -1.25 8.80 -13.54
CA PRO A 128 -1.81 8.70 -14.88
C PRO A 128 -2.76 7.51 -15.05
N GLN A 129 -2.41 6.35 -14.50
CA GLN A 129 -3.22 5.13 -14.60
C GLN A 129 -4.54 5.27 -13.83
N ALA A 130 -4.48 5.86 -12.63
CA ALA A 130 -5.68 6.11 -11.82
C ALA A 130 -6.64 7.06 -12.55
N VAL A 131 -6.14 8.19 -13.08
CA VAL A 131 -6.94 9.16 -13.82
C VAL A 131 -7.51 8.55 -15.11
N ALA A 132 -6.72 7.79 -15.86
CA ALA A 132 -7.16 7.13 -17.09
C ALA A 132 -8.31 6.13 -16.81
N LEU A 133 -8.23 5.35 -15.74
CA LEU A 133 -9.28 4.41 -15.34
C LEU A 133 -10.55 5.12 -14.87
N ILE A 134 -10.43 6.20 -14.10
CA ILE A 134 -11.58 7.03 -13.70
C ILE A 134 -12.30 7.55 -14.95
N ARG A 135 -11.55 8.15 -15.90
CA ARG A 135 -12.10 8.63 -17.17
C ARG A 135 -12.74 7.52 -18.00
N ALA A 136 -12.10 6.35 -18.07
CA ALA A 136 -12.66 5.20 -18.77
C ALA A 136 -13.99 4.74 -18.13
N MET A 137 -14.03 4.67 -16.80
CA MET A 137 -15.25 4.32 -16.07
C MET A 137 -16.36 5.36 -16.28
N THR A 138 -16.05 6.66 -16.26
CA THR A 138 -17.02 7.74 -16.54
C THR A 138 -17.63 7.61 -17.94
N ARG A 139 -16.82 7.29 -18.96
CA ARG A 139 -17.33 7.08 -20.32
C ARG A 139 -18.23 5.85 -20.44
N LYS A 140 -17.88 4.76 -19.77
CA LYS A 140 -18.60 3.46 -19.86
C LYS A 140 -19.86 3.43 -19.00
N ASN A 141 -19.83 4.08 -17.85
CA ASN A 141 -20.92 4.10 -16.86
C ASN A 141 -21.15 5.53 -16.33
N PRO A 142 -21.66 6.48 -17.16
CA PRO A 142 -21.76 7.89 -16.80
C PRO A 142 -22.69 8.18 -15.61
N LYS A 143 -23.55 7.24 -15.27
CA LYS A 143 -24.50 7.36 -14.12
C LYS A 143 -23.97 6.75 -12.83
N LEU A 144 -22.87 6.01 -12.88
CA LEU A 144 -22.30 5.36 -11.69
C LEU A 144 -21.51 6.39 -10.89
N PRO A 145 -21.89 6.72 -9.65
CA PRO A 145 -21.10 7.58 -8.79
C PRO A 145 -19.71 6.97 -8.58
N GLN A 146 -18.69 7.82 -8.60
CA GLN A 146 -17.30 7.41 -8.39
C GLN A 146 -16.68 8.21 -7.26
N ILE A 147 -15.93 7.54 -6.38
CA ILE A 147 -15.29 8.09 -5.20
C ILE A 147 -13.79 7.88 -5.27
N ALA A 148 -13.01 8.93 -5.08
CA ALA A 148 -11.56 8.86 -4.87
C ALA A 148 -11.27 8.54 -3.40
N CYS A 149 -10.43 7.52 -3.15
CA CYS A 149 -9.93 7.14 -1.82
C CYS A 149 -8.42 7.31 -1.82
N PHE A 150 -7.90 8.20 -0.95
CA PHE A 150 -6.51 8.65 -1.00
C PHE A 150 -5.61 7.87 -0.04
N ASP A 151 -4.47 7.36 -0.54
CA ASP A 151 -3.45 6.71 0.29
C ASP A 151 -2.82 7.66 1.30
N THR A 152 -2.73 8.93 0.98
CA THR A 152 -2.17 9.97 1.85
C THR A 152 -3.12 10.37 2.99
N GLY A 153 -4.41 10.06 2.88
CA GLY A 153 -5.47 10.57 3.76
C GLY A 153 -5.26 10.22 5.23
N PHE A 154 -4.89 8.97 5.53
CA PHE A 154 -4.66 8.51 6.90
C PHE A 154 -3.57 9.30 7.64
N HIS A 155 -2.60 9.83 6.90
CA HIS A 155 -1.47 10.56 7.45
C HIS A 155 -1.69 12.07 7.55
N HIS A 156 -2.82 12.59 7.04
CA HIS A 156 -3.08 14.05 7.00
C HIS A 156 -2.95 14.72 8.39
N GLY A 157 -3.36 14.04 9.45
CA GLY A 157 -3.29 14.53 10.83
C GLY A 157 -1.94 14.38 11.53
N MET A 158 -0.86 14.00 10.84
CA MET A 158 0.46 13.91 11.46
C MET A 158 0.91 15.27 12.05
N PRO A 159 1.66 15.27 13.18
CA PRO A 159 2.26 16.47 13.74
C PRO A 159 3.10 17.22 12.70
N LEU A 160 3.06 18.56 12.76
CA LEU A 160 3.78 19.41 11.81
C LEU A 160 5.28 19.07 11.75
N VAL A 161 5.90 18.77 12.90
CA VAL A 161 7.33 18.40 12.98
C VAL A 161 7.66 17.15 12.17
N ALA A 162 6.76 16.16 12.10
CA ALA A 162 6.93 14.95 11.32
C ALA A 162 6.71 15.18 9.81
N ARG A 163 5.87 16.17 9.47
CA ARG A 163 5.54 16.52 8.07
C ARG A 163 6.55 17.48 7.43
N THR A 164 7.35 18.20 8.23
CA THR A 164 8.22 19.27 7.75
C THR A 164 9.56 18.71 7.31
N TYR A 165 9.97 19.02 6.07
CA TYR A 165 11.35 18.88 5.64
C TYR A 165 12.18 20.10 6.07
N SER A 166 13.47 19.90 6.31
CA SER A 166 14.42 20.98 6.64
C SER A 166 14.77 21.82 5.39
N LEU A 167 13.75 22.33 4.73
CA LEU A 167 13.81 23.17 3.53
C LEU A 167 13.28 24.58 3.81
N PRO A 168 13.54 25.57 2.95
CA PRO A 168 12.95 26.91 3.09
C PRO A 168 11.44 26.88 3.22
N ARG A 169 10.88 27.65 4.16
CA ARG A 169 9.45 27.67 4.51
C ARG A 169 8.50 27.86 3.32
N ARG A 170 8.93 28.63 2.30
CA ARG A 170 8.12 28.83 1.08
C ARG A 170 7.77 27.50 0.40
N LEU A 171 8.70 26.53 0.39
CA LEU A 171 8.47 25.22 -0.22
C LEU A 171 7.42 24.41 0.57
N ALA A 172 7.46 24.50 1.90
CA ALA A 172 6.41 23.85 2.70
C ALA A 172 5.02 24.46 2.45
N ALA A 173 4.94 25.77 2.22
CA ALA A 173 3.69 26.46 1.85
C ALA A 173 3.19 26.05 0.46
N GLU A 174 4.08 25.66 -0.44
CA GLU A 174 3.79 25.12 -1.78
C GLU A 174 3.45 23.61 -1.76
N GLY A 175 3.40 22.97 -0.58
CA GLY A 175 3.05 21.56 -0.44
C GLY A 175 4.21 20.59 -0.47
N PHE A 176 5.47 21.04 -0.42
CA PHE A 176 6.64 20.15 -0.29
C PHE A 176 6.80 19.67 1.15
N ILE A 177 5.94 18.76 1.56
CA ILE A 177 5.83 18.18 2.90
C ILE A 177 5.84 16.65 2.82
N ARG A 178 5.99 15.99 3.95
CA ARG A 178 5.77 14.54 4.05
C ARG A 178 4.26 14.27 4.03
N TYR A 179 3.80 13.49 3.05
CA TYR A 179 2.41 13.04 2.95
C TYR A 179 2.21 11.67 3.60
N GLY A 180 3.11 10.73 3.31
CA GLY A 180 2.93 9.33 3.69
C GLY A 180 1.93 8.61 2.77
N PHE A 181 2.08 7.29 2.65
CA PHE A 181 1.30 6.45 1.74
C PHE A 181 0.91 5.14 2.41
N HIS A 182 0.22 4.24 1.69
CA HIS A 182 -0.41 3.04 2.22
C HIS A 182 -1.46 3.33 3.32
N GLY A 183 -2.05 4.52 3.31
CA GLY A 183 -3.00 4.96 4.32
C GLY A 183 -4.21 4.05 4.46
N LEU A 184 -4.75 3.54 3.34
CA LEU A 184 -5.87 2.59 3.34
C LEU A 184 -5.51 1.28 4.08
N SER A 185 -4.26 0.81 3.93
CA SER A 185 -3.76 -0.35 4.66
C SER A 185 -3.67 -0.09 6.17
N TYR A 186 -3.09 1.05 6.56
CA TYR A 186 -2.97 1.43 7.97
C TYR A 186 -4.34 1.64 8.63
N GLU A 187 -5.25 2.28 7.93
CA GLU A 187 -6.62 2.48 8.41
C GLU A 187 -7.32 1.14 8.65
N TYR A 188 -7.22 0.22 7.69
CA TYR A 188 -7.77 -1.13 7.84
C TYR A 188 -7.18 -1.85 9.05
N VAL A 189 -5.84 -1.85 9.20
CA VAL A 189 -5.15 -2.50 10.31
C VAL A 189 -5.60 -1.95 11.65
N ILE A 190 -5.71 -0.63 11.80
CA ILE A 190 -6.18 0.00 13.05
C ILE A 190 -7.65 -0.32 13.34
N GLN A 191 -8.52 -0.29 12.33
CA GLN A 191 -9.91 -0.69 12.53
C GLN A 191 -10.00 -2.16 12.96
N ARG A 192 -9.22 -3.04 12.33
CA ARG A 192 -9.17 -4.45 12.69
C ARG A 192 -8.60 -4.68 14.09
N LEU A 193 -7.59 -3.91 14.49
CA LEU A 193 -7.05 -3.97 15.86
C LEU A 193 -8.11 -3.56 16.89
N ARG A 194 -8.91 -2.51 16.61
CA ARG A 194 -9.99 -2.10 17.51
C ARG A 194 -11.04 -3.19 17.71
N GLU A 195 -11.32 -4.00 16.70
CA GLU A 195 -12.24 -5.14 16.80
C GLU A 195 -11.66 -6.29 17.65
N ILE A 196 -10.33 -6.47 17.65
CA ILE A 196 -9.64 -7.56 18.36
C ILE A 196 -9.25 -7.14 19.77
N ASP A 197 -8.72 -5.92 19.94
CA ASP A 197 -8.12 -5.42 21.17
C ASP A 197 -8.09 -3.88 21.14
N VAL A 198 -9.12 -3.28 21.71
CA VAL A 198 -9.27 -1.81 21.76
C VAL A 198 -8.12 -1.13 22.49
N SER A 199 -7.60 -1.76 23.55
CA SER A 199 -6.50 -1.24 24.36
C SER A 199 -5.21 -1.18 23.52
N ALA A 200 -4.88 -2.27 22.83
CA ALA A 200 -3.71 -2.32 21.95
C ALA A 200 -3.81 -1.30 20.80
N ALA A 201 -5.01 -1.12 20.21
CA ALA A 201 -5.23 -0.15 19.14
C ALA A 201 -5.07 1.32 19.60
N SER A 202 -5.22 1.58 20.90
CA SER A 202 -5.11 2.91 21.51
C SER A 202 -3.72 3.21 22.07
N GLY A 203 -2.83 2.23 22.11
CA GLY A 203 -1.45 2.35 22.58
C GLY A 203 -0.49 2.95 21.54
N ARG A 204 0.79 2.79 21.81
CA ARG A 204 1.90 3.13 20.91
C ARG A 204 2.11 1.96 19.95
N VAL A 205 1.70 2.12 18.71
CA VAL A 205 1.69 1.06 17.70
C VAL A 205 2.61 1.43 16.55
N ILE A 206 3.44 0.50 16.11
CA ILE A 206 4.11 0.60 14.81
C ILE A 206 3.52 -0.46 13.90
N VAL A 207 3.07 -0.03 12.73
CA VAL A 207 2.60 -0.94 11.67
C VAL A 207 3.65 -0.97 10.57
N ALA A 208 4.14 -2.17 10.29
CA ALA A 208 5.10 -2.45 9.22
C ALA A 208 4.35 -3.08 8.04
N HIS A 209 3.97 -2.24 7.06
CA HIS A 209 3.45 -2.70 5.79
C HIS A 209 4.62 -3.05 4.88
N LEU A 210 4.92 -4.35 4.78
CA LEU A 210 6.05 -4.87 4.01
C LEU A 210 5.53 -5.69 2.83
N GLY A 211 5.70 -5.17 1.64
CA GLY A 211 5.34 -5.76 0.36
C GLY A 211 6.34 -5.38 -0.72
N ASN A 212 5.96 -5.42 -1.99
CA ASN A 212 6.78 -4.87 -3.08
C ASN A 212 7.01 -3.36 -2.89
N GLY A 213 5.95 -2.60 -2.49
CA GLY A 213 6.11 -1.34 -1.79
C GLY A 213 6.16 -1.59 -0.29
N ALA A 214 6.99 -0.87 0.45
CA ALA A 214 7.15 -1.04 1.89
C ALA A 214 7.19 0.30 2.61
N SER A 215 6.48 0.38 3.74
CA SER A 215 6.54 1.54 4.63
C SER A 215 6.22 1.15 6.07
N LEU A 216 6.57 2.02 7.00
CA LEU A 216 6.19 1.95 8.40
C LEU A 216 5.33 3.17 8.75
N ALA A 217 4.40 2.98 9.68
CA ALA A 217 3.71 4.08 10.33
C ALA A 217 3.81 3.94 11.85
N ALA A 218 4.19 5.02 12.51
CA ALA A 218 4.13 5.19 13.95
C ALA A 218 2.75 5.75 14.32
N LEU A 219 2.03 5.07 15.20
CA LEU A 219 0.65 5.40 15.54
C LEU A 219 0.48 5.55 17.05
N TYR A 220 -0.28 6.54 17.46
CA TYR A 220 -0.72 6.71 18.83
C TYR A 220 -2.21 7.00 18.88
N GLN A 221 -2.95 6.27 19.71
CA GLN A 221 -4.42 6.35 19.79
C GLN A 221 -5.09 6.14 18.41
N GLY A 222 -4.46 5.29 17.57
CA GLY A 222 -4.95 4.99 16.23
C GLY A 222 -4.77 6.11 15.20
N ARG A 223 -3.97 7.14 15.50
CA ARG A 223 -3.65 8.27 14.60
C ARG A 223 -2.18 8.19 14.17
N SER A 224 -1.91 8.59 12.94
CA SER A 224 -0.55 8.67 12.42
C SER A 224 0.24 9.78 13.11
N ILE A 225 1.42 9.40 13.65
CA ILE A 225 2.39 10.31 14.29
C ILE A 225 3.56 10.55 13.36
N ASP A 226 4.01 9.51 12.65
CA ASP A 226 5.08 9.57 11.65
C ASP A 226 4.95 8.41 10.66
N THR A 227 5.60 8.52 9.50
CA THR A 227 5.64 7.46 8.48
C THR A 227 6.91 7.56 7.63
N THR A 228 7.38 6.44 7.07
CA THR A 228 8.65 6.39 6.34
C THR A 228 8.59 7.00 4.96
N MET A 229 7.49 6.78 4.20
CA MET A 229 7.36 7.41 2.90
C MET A 229 7.18 8.93 3.05
N GLY A 230 7.74 9.67 2.11
CA GLY A 230 7.90 11.11 2.19
C GLY A 230 6.89 11.92 1.38
N PHE A 231 7.42 12.82 0.57
CA PHE A 231 6.71 13.62 -0.44
C PHE A 231 6.13 12.72 -1.53
N SER A 232 6.89 11.69 -1.93
CA SER A 232 6.51 10.66 -2.88
C SER A 232 6.62 9.27 -2.23
N PRO A 233 6.10 8.21 -2.87
CA PRO A 233 6.24 6.83 -2.37
C PRO A 233 7.63 6.22 -2.62
N LEU A 234 8.62 7.02 -3.04
CA LEU A 234 9.98 6.57 -3.36
C LEU A 234 10.87 6.47 -2.12
N GLY A 235 10.77 7.42 -1.19
CA GLY A 235 11.60 7.48 0.02
C GLY A 235 11.20 6.48 1.11
N GLY A 236 11.99 6.42 2.17
CA GLY A 236 11.79 5.57 3.33
C GLY A 236 12.53 4.25 3.24
N LEU A 237 11.83 3.12 3.35
CA LEU A 237 12.41 1.78 3.32
C LEU A 237 12.93 1.40 1.93
N VAL A 238 13.92 0.51 1.91
CA VAL A 238 14.25 -0.26 0.70
C VAL A 238 13.01 -1.08 0.29
N MET A 239 12.70 -1.11 -1.01
CA MET A 239 11.52 -1.80 -1.54
C MET A 239 11.94 -2.82 -2.62
N GLY A 240 11.00 -3.40 -3.33
CA GLY A 240 11.30 -4.36 -4.39
C GLY A 240 12.26 -3.78 -5.45
N THR A 241 11.89 -2.61 -6.00
CA THR A 241 12.68 -1.92 -7.05
C THR A 241 13.02 -0.47 -6.69
N ARG A 242 12.42 0.10 -5.64
CA ARG A 242 12.63 1.48 -5.21
C ARG A 242 13.76 1.57 -4.19
N CYS A 243 14.59 2.60 -4.33
CA CYS A 243 15.79 2.78 -3.50
C CYS A 243 15.53 3.02 -2.01
N GLY A 244 14.39 3.63 -1.63
CA GLY A 244 14.20 4.19 -0.29
C GLY A 244 15.00 5.50 -0.10
N ASP A 245 15.35 5.81 1.15
CA ASP A 245 16.10 7.03 1.46
C ASP A 245 17.52 6.98 0.93
N LEU A 246 17.95 8.09 0.31
CA LEU A 246 19.28 8.31 -0.21
C LEU A 246 19.84 9.63 0.32
N ASP A 247 21.18 9.76 0.26
CA ASP A 247 21.86 11.03 0.44
C ASP A 247 21.53 11.98 -0.72
N PRO A 248 21.00 13.20 -0.47
CA PRO A 248 20.73 14.18 -1.53
C PRO A 248 21.97 14.53 -2.37
N GLY A 249 23.17 14.48 -1.77
CA GLY A 249 24.44 14.70 -2.49
C GLY A 249 24.70 13.62 -3.54
N LEU A 250 24.34 12.36 -3.26
CA LEU A 250 24.43 11.28 -4.25
C LEU A 250 23.50 11.53 -5.44
N VAL A 251 22.27 11.97 -5.19
CA VAL A 251 21.31 12.33 -6.25
C VAL A 251 21.87 13.44 -7.15
N LEU A 252 22.44 14.48 -6.55
CA LEU A 252 23.08 15.58 -7.30
C LEU A 252 24.32 15.11 -8.07
N TYR A 253 25.08 14.17 -7.53
CA TYR A 253 26.26 13.58 -8.20
C TYR A 253 25.85 12.82 -9.46
N LEU A 254 24.83 11.94 -9.35
CA LEU A 254 24.30 11.17 -10.48
C LEU A 254 23.83 12.08 -11.62
N LEU A 255 23.10 13.15 -11.30
CA LEU A 255 22.65 14.13 -12.31
C LEU A 255 23.81 14.86 -12.98
N ARG A 256 24.87 15.22 -12.23
CA ARG A 256 25.92 16.12 -12.73
C ARG A 256 27.12 15.38 -13.32
N GLN A 257 27.55 14.29 -12.69
CA GLN A 257 28.77 13.57 -13.07
C GLN A 257 28.47 12.40 -13.99
N GLU A 258 27.42 11.63 -13.68
CA GLU A 258 26.95 10.54 -14.55
C GLU A 258 26.05 11.06 -15.68
N GLN A 259 25.73 12.36 -15.66
CA GLN A 259 24.93 13.06 -16.69
C GLN A 259 23.56 12.41 -16.96
N LEU A 260 22.99 11.76 -15.94
CA LEU A 260 21.65 11.19 -16.07
C LEU A 260 20.62 12.31 -16.25
N SER A 261 19.71 12.13 -17.18
CA SER A 261 18.53 12.98 -17.25
C SER A 261 17.61 12.74 -16.03
N PRO A 262 16.71 13.67 -15.68
CA PRO A 262 15.71 13.42 -14.63
C PRO A 262 14.90 12.15 -14.83
N ASP A 263 14.54 11.80 -16.08
CA ASP A 263 13.79 10.60 -16.40
C ASP A 263 14.64 9.33 -16.21
N GLN A 264 15.91 9.34 -16.63
CA GLN A 264 16.83 8.25 -16.38
C GLN A 264 17.10 8.05 -14.88
N LEU A 265 17.21 9.14 -14.13
CA LEU A 265 17.36 9.05 -12.69
C LEU A 265 16.08 8.49 -12.03
N ASN A 266 14.90 8.89 -12.49
CA ASN A 266 13.65 8.32 -12.01
C ASN A 266 13.57 6.81 -12.29
N GLU A 267 13.95 6.37 -13.50
CA GLU A 267 13.99 4.94 -13.87
C GLU A 267 14.94 4.18 -12.93
N LEU A 268 16.16 4.67 -12.73
CA LEU A 268 17.14 4.08 -11.83
C LEU A 268 16.60 3.93 -10.41
N LEU A 269 16.03 5.00 -9.84
CA LEU A 269 15.63 5.01 -8.42
C LEU A 269 14.32 4.26 -8.16
N SER A 270 13.42 4.18 -9.16
CA SER A 270 12.10 3.58 -9.02
C SER A 270 12.03 2.13 -9.48
N HIS A 271 12.82 1.73 -10.50
CA HIS A 271 12.68 0.44 -11.18
C HIS A 271 13.93 -0.44 -11.17
N GLU A 272 15.14 0.14 -11.01
CA GLU A 272 16.40 -0.59 -11.08
C GLU A 272 17.11 -0.70 -9.72
N SER A 273 16.54 -0.12 -8.67
CA SER A 273 17.10 -0.07 -7.32
C SER A 273 16.47 -1.10 -6.37
N GLY A 274 16.51 -0.86 -5.09
CA GLY A 274 15.88 -1.68 -4.07
C GLY A 274 16.47 -3.08 -3.97
N LEU A 275 15.61 -4.06 -3.67
CA LEU A 275 16.03 -5.47 -3.61
C LEU A 275 16.61 -5.95 -4.94
N LEU A 276 15.99 -5.55 -6.05
CA LEU A 276 16.45 -5.89 -7.40
C LEU A 276 17.85 -5.35 -7.65
N GLY A 277 18.06 -4.06 -7.43
CA GLY A 277 19.33 -3.40 -7.72
C GLY A 277 20.50 -3.93 -6.85
N VAL A 278 20.24 -4.23 -5.58
CA VAL A 278 21.26 -4.77 -4.67
C VAL A 278 21.55 -6.24 -4.93
N SER A 279 20.53 -7.03 -5.23
CA SER A 279 20.72 -8.47 -5.48
C SER A 279 21.14 -8.78 -6.90
N GLU A 280 20.75 -7.98 -7.89
CA GLU A 280 20.82 -8.28 -9.33
C GLU A 280 20.12 -9.59 -9.71
N ILE A 281 19.21 -10.10 -8.84
CA ILE A 281 18.52 -11.37 -8.99
C ILE A 281 17.02 -11.17 -9.14
N SER A 282 16.39 -10.57 -8.11
CA SER A 282 14.93 -10.44 -8.06
C SER A 282 14.49 -9.28 -7.16
N SER A 283 13.33 -8.71 -7.48
CA SER A 283 12.60 -7.80 -6.59
C SER A 283 11.68 -8.54 -5.60
N ASP A 284 11.47 -9.85 -5.77
CA ASP A 284 10.62 -10.65 -4.89
C ASP A 284 11.43 -11.23 -3.71
N MET A 285 11.05 -10.88 -2.50
CA MET A 285 11.68 -11.36 -1.28
C MET A 285 11.67 -12.89 -1.16
N ARG A 286 10.69 -13.57 -1.75
CA ARG A 286 10.58 -15.03 -1.73
C ARG A 286 11.70 -15.66 -2.55
N ASP A 287 11.90 -15.17 -3.77
CA ASP A 287 12.97 -15.62 -4.64
C ASP A 287 14.34 -15.40 -3.98
N LEU A 288 14.52 -14.23 -3.34
CA LEU A 288 15.77 -13.92 -2.63
C LEU A 288 16.02 -14.87 -1.46
N LEU A 289 14.99 -15.19 -0.66
CA LEU A 289 15.12 -16.15 0.45
C LEU A 289 15.45 -17.56 -0.04
N GLU A 290 14.96 -17.97 -1.21
CA GLU A 290 15.29 -19.25 -1.83
C GLU A 290 16.76 -19.31 -2.32
N HIS A 291 17.30 -18.18 -2.78
CA HIS A 291 18.66 -18.09 -3.29
C HIS A 291 19.71 -17.71 -2.23
N GLU A 292 19.29 -17.29 -1.03
CA GLU A 292 20.15 -16.70 -0.01
C GLU A 292 21.37 -17.56 0.38
N ALA A 293 21.19 -18.88 0.44
CA ALA A 293 22.28 -19.79 0.81
C ALA A 293 23.31 -19.99 -0.34
N ALA A 294 22.89 -19.75 -1.57
CA ALA A 294 23.70 -20.00 -2.78
C ALA A 294 24.33 -18.71 -3.33
N ASP A 295 23.74 -17.54 -3.09
CA ASP A 295 24.20 -16.26 -3.65
C ASP A 295 24.31 -15.18 -2.55
N PRO A 296 25.54 -14.67 -2.28
CA PRO A 296 25.76 -13.63 -1.26
C PRO A 296 25.01 -12.32 -1.55
N ARG A 297 24.71 -11.99 -2.82
CA ARG A 297 23.96 -10.79 -3.19
C ARG A 297 22.51 -10.86 -2.73
N ALA A 298 21.88 -12.05 -2.78
CA ALA A 298 20.55 -12.27 -2.20
C ALA A 298 20.58 -12.04 -0.69
N ALA A 299 21.59 -12.59 0.00
CA ALA A 299 21.75 -12.41 1.45
C ALA A 299 21.97 -10.92 1.81
N GLU A 300 22.76 -10.18 1.01
CA GLU A 300 23.00 -8.76 1.20
C GLU A 300 21.72 -7.93 1.07
N ALA A 301 20.95 -8.13 0.02
CA ALA A 301 19.68 -7.44 -0.21
C ALA A 301 18.67 -7.69 0.92
N ILE A 302 18.52 -8.94 1.36
CA ILE A 302 17.64 -9.30 2.50
C ILE A 302 18.12 -8.62 3.78
N ASN A 303 19.42 -8.64 4.05
CA ASN A 303 19.99 -8.04 5.26
C ASN A 303 19.83 -6.52 5.26
N LEU A 304 20.03 -5.84 4.12
CA LEU A 304 19.80 -4.41 3.95
C LEU A 304 18.34 -4.05 4.24
N PHE A 305 17.39 -4.78 3.65
CA PHE A 305 15.96 -4.58 3.90
C PHE A 305 15.60 -4.72 5.39
N CYS A 306 16.04 -5.81 6.02
CA CYS A 306 15.77 -6.06 7.44
C CYS A 306 16.45 -5.03 8.35
N TYR A 307 17.66 -4.58 7.99
CA TYR A 307 18.40 -3.57 8.74
C TYR A 307 17.68 -2.22 8.71
N GLN A 308 17.29 -1.76 7.52
CA GLN A 308 16.60 -0.49 7.37
C GLN A 308 15.23 -0.50 8.08
N ALA A 309 14.48 -1.58 7.94
CA ALA A 309 13.19 -1.72 8.65
C ALA A 309 13.38 -1.66 10.18
N ALA A 310 14.36 -2.39 10.74
CA ALA A 310 14.64 -2.36 12.17
C ALA A 310 15.10 -0.97 12.66
N LYS A 311 15.96 -0.30 11.88
CA LYS A 311 16.43 1.07 12.16
C LYS A 311 15.27 2.06 12.24
N TYR A 312 14.34 2.02 11.28
CA TYR A 312 13.17 2.89 11.30
C TYR A 312 12.19 2.55 12.42
N ILE A 313 11.98 1.26 12.73
CA ILE A 313 11.17 0.87 13.89
C ILE A 313 11.76 1.48 15.16
N ALA A 314 13.07 1.36 15.37
CA ALA A 314 13.74 1.92 16.54
C ALA A 314 13.64 3.47 16.60
N ALA A 315 13.76 4.16 15.46
CA ALA A 315 13.54 5.60 15.38
C ALA A 315 12.10 5.98 15.78
N TYR A 316 11.13 5.19 15.36
CA TYR A 316 9.73 5.45 15.72
C TYR A 316 9.39 5.10 17.16
N VAL A 317 10.11 4.19 17.78
CA VAL A 317 10.02 4.00 19.25
C VAL A 317 10.39 5.29 19.97
N ALA A 318 11.42 6.02 19.49
CA ALA A 318 11.78 7.32 20.04
C ALA A 318 10.69 8.38 19.79
N ALA A 319 10.14 8.44 18.58
CA ALA A 319 9.06 9.37 18.22
C ALA A 319 7.78 9.15 19.06
N LEU A 320 7.49 7.90 19.43
CA LEU A 320 6.33 7.51 20.23
C LEU A 320 6.58 7.56 21.75
N GLY A 321 7.85 7.69 22.18
CA GLY A 321 8.23 7.54 23.60
C GLY A 321 8.07 6.12 24.12
N GLY A 322 8.18 5.11 23.26
CA GLY A 322 8.07 3.69 23.57
C GLY A 322 7.29 2.90 22.51
N LEU A 323 7.06 1.61 22.76
CA LEU A 323 6.32 0.73 21.86
C LEU A 323 5.53 -0.32 22.66
N ASP A 324 4.24 -0.41 22.41
CA ASP A 324 3.37 -1.41 23.04
C ASP A 324 3.08 -2.57 22.07
N LEU A 325 2.95 -2.26 20.76
CA LEU A 325 2.58 -3.23 19.73
C LEU A 325 3.32 -2.96 18.41
N LEU A 326 3.93 -4.01 17.86
CA LEU A 326 4.45 -4.04 16.49
C LEU A 326 3.54 -4.95 15.65
N VAL A 327 3.04 -4.44 14.51
CA VAL A 327 2.20 -5.18 13.58
C VAL A 327 2.92 -5.34 12.26
N PHE A 328 3.04 -6.58 11.79
CA PHE A 328 3.49 -6.89 10.43
C PHE A 328 2.29 -7.13 9.52
N THR A 329 2.27 -6.48 8.36
CA THR A 329 1.24 -6.62 7.33
C THR A 329 1.87 -6.50 5.93
N GLY A 330 1.09 -6.70 4.88
CA GLY A 330 1.61 -6.79 3.52
C GLY A 330 2.24 -8.15 3.22
N GLY A 331 2.48 -8.44 1.95
CA GLY A 331 2.87 -9.78 1.51
C GLY A 331 4.12 -10.35 2.20
N ILE A 332 5.16 -9.55 2.36
CA ILE A 332 6.40 -9.91 3.07
C ILE A 332 6.14 -9.97 4.59
N GLY A 333 5.48 -8.94 5.14
CA GLY A 333 5.18 -8.86 6.56
C GLY A 333 4.34 -10.04 7.07
N GLU A 334 3.37 -10.48 6.28
CA GLU A 334 2.48 -11.59 6.63
C GLU A 334 3.14 -12.97 6.46
N ARG A 335 3.96 -13.17 5.42
CA ARG A 335 4.36 -14.51 4.97
C ARG A 335 5.84 -14.83 5.13
N ALA A 336 6.73 -13.84 5.34
CA ALA A 336 8.16 -14.08 5.46
C ALA A 336 8.61 -14.14 6.94
N ALA A 337 8.47 -15.29 7.58
CA ALA A 337 8.88 -15.50 8.97
C ALA A 337 10.36 -15.17 9.20
N ALA A 338 11.22 -15.51 8.24
CA ALA A 338 12.65 -15.21 8.28
C ALA A 338 12.94 -13.70 8.33
N VAL A 339 12.17 -12.88 7.60
CA VAL A 339 12.29 -11.41 7.60
C VAL A 339 11.87 -10.85 8.95
N ARG A 340 10.70 -11.25 9.47
CA ARG A 340 10.22 -10.81 10.80
C ARG A 340 11.22 -11.17 11.90
N ARG A 341 11.76 -12.38 11.89
CA ARG A 341 12.78 -12.84 12.86
C ARG A 341 14.03 -11.96 12.82
N ARG A 342 14.54 -11.61 11.62
CA ARG A 342 15.73 -10.76 11.47
C ARG A 342 15.50 -9.34 11.95
N ILE A 343 14.34 -8.75 11.62
CA ILE A 343 13.95 -7.43 12.09
C ILE A 343 13.84 -7.42 13.61
N CYS A 344 13.07 -8.34 14.19
CA CYS A 344 12.82 -8.39 15.62
C CYS A 344 14.08 -8.73 16.44
N LYS A 345 14.98 -9.59 15.92
CA LYS A 345 16.27 -9.89 16.58
C LYS A 345 17.10 -8.61 16.80
N ARG A 346 17.04 -7.65 15.87
CA ARG A 346 17.75 -6.36 16.02
C ARG A 346 17.10 -5.43 17.05
N LEU A 347 15.85 -5.69 17.43
CA LEU A 347 15.06 -4.91 18.39
C LEU A 347 15.03 -5.54 19.79
N GLY A 348 15.79 -6.61 20.03
CA GLY A 348 15.84 -7.30 21.32
C GLY A 348 16.24 -6.40 22.51
N PHE A 349 17.04 -5.35 22.25
CA PHE A 349 17.41 -4.36 23.29
C PHE A 349 16.20 -3.57 23.83
N LEU A 350 15.06 -3.57 23.13
CA LEU A 350 13.80 -2.99 23.59
C LEU A 350 13.00 -3.97 24.48
N GLY A 351 13.49 -5.20 24.64
CA GLY A 351 12.76 -6.29 25.30
C GLY A 351 11.73 -6.97 24.40
N LEU A 352 11.88 -6.84 23.08
CA LEU A 352 11.08 -7.55 22.09
C LEU A 352 11.66 -8.95 21.87
N GLU A 353 10.84 -9.98 22.06
CA GLU A 353 11.19 -11.38 21.82
C GLU A 353 10.10 -12.04 20.98
N LEU A 354 10.51 -12.79 19.94
CA LEU A 354 9.61 -13.62 19.15
C LEU A 354 9.57 -15.06 19.72
N ASP A 355 8.39 -15.65 19.63
CA ASP A 355 8.22 -17.09 19.74
C ASP A 355 8.52 -17.71 18.36
N PRO A 356 9.57 -18.56 18.22
CA PRO A 356 9.98 -19.10 16.93
C PRO A 356 8.88 -19.92 16.23
N ASP A 357 8.19 -20.77 16.99
CA ASP A 357 7.19 -21.68 16.45
C ASP A 357 5.96 -20.92 15.97
N ARG A 358 5.47 -19.96 16.77
CA ARG A 358 4.36 -19.08 16.36
C ARG A 358 4.71 -18.22 15.17
N ASN A 359 5.96 -17.74 15.09
CA ASN A 359 6.41 -16.95 13.94
C ASN A 359 6.45 -17.79 12.66
N GLU A 360 6.94 -19.03 12.69
CA GLU A 360 6.93 -19.92 11.54
C GLU A 360 5.50 -20.36 11.16
N ALA A 361 4.61 -20.56 12.13
CA ALA A 361 3.21 -20.88 11.90
C ALA A 361 2.38 -19.67 11.40
N HIS A 362 2.98 -18.47 11.32
CA HIS A 362 2.28 -17.22 10.98
C HIS A 362 1.08 -16.92 11.88
N ASP A 363 1.18 -17.22 13.15
CA ASP A 363 0.13 -16.98 14.15
C ASP A 363 -0.23 -15.47 14.21
N ARG A 364 -1.43 -15.19 14.73
CA ARG A 364 -1.87 -13.79 14.92
C ARG A 364 -1.03 -13.03 15.94
N VAL A 365 -0.50 -13.71 16.97
CA VAL A 365 0.45 -13.16 17.94
C VAL A 365 1.70 -14.03 17.88
N ILE A 366 2.82 -13.41 17.54
CA ILE A 366 4.11 -14.09 17.30
C ILE A 366 5.18 -13.69 18.31
N SER A 367 4.86 -12.83 19.28
CA SER A 367 5.76 -12.54 20.40
C SER A 367 5.75 -13.65 21.44
N ALA A 368 6.89 -13.89 22.08
CA ALA A 368 7.00 -14.77 23.26
C ALA A 368 6.23 -14.18 24.46
N ALA A 369 5.85 -15.04 25.41
CA ALA A 369 5.12 -14.61 26.61
C ALA A 369 5.93 -13.63 27.48
N ALA A 370 7.26 -13.71 27.46
CA ALA A 370 8.17 -12.83 28.19
C ALA A 370 8.45 -11.51 27.47
N SER A 371 8.02 -11.36 26.23
CA SER A 371 8.26 -10.14 25.44
C SER A 371 7.54 -8.94 26.05
N LYS A 372 8.25 -7.82 26.21
CA LYS A 372 7.68 -6.55 26.69
C LYS A 372 6.82 -5.86 25.62
N ILE A 373 7.02 -6.21 24.34
CA ILE A 373 6.32 -5.66 23.20
C ILE A 373 5.54 -6.79 22.55
N VAL A 374 4.25 -6.59 22.36
CA VAL A 374 3.44 -7.56 21.61
C VAL A 374 3.78 -7.44 20.13
N VAL A 375 3.95 -8.58 19.45
CA VAL A 375 4.14 -8.62 17.99
C VAL A 375 3.02 -9.40 17.34
N ARG A 376 2.36 -8.80 16.35
CA ARG A 376 1.24 -9.42 15.63
C ARG A 376 1.49 -9.47 14.13
N THR A 377 0.89 -10.46 13.48
CA THR A 377 0.67 -10.47 12.04
C THR A 377 -0.82 -10.18 11.77
N LEU A 378 -1.10 -9.23 10.88
CA LEU A 378 -2.47 -8.91 10.45
C LEU A 378 -2.50 -8.76 8.94
N LYS A 379 -3.45 -9.45 8.31
CA LYS A 379 -3.69 -9.29 6.87
C LYS A 379 -4.38 -7.96 6.62
N THR A 380 -3.83 -7.17 5.69
CA THR A 380 -4.47 -5.94 5.22
C THR A 380 -5.56 -6.22 4.18
N ASN A 381 -6.50 -5.28 4.03
CA ASN A 381 -7.54 -5.32 2.99
C ASN A 381 -7.94 -3.90 2.58
N GLU A 382 -7.13 -3.30 1.71
CA GLU A 382 -7.33 -1.94 1.19
C GLU A 382 -8.62 -1.82 0.38
N GLU A 383 -8.96 -2.87 -0.38
CA GLU A 383 -10.19 -2.90 -1.19
C GLU A 383 -11.43 -2.79 -0.29
N LEU A 384 -11.45 -3.49 0.84
CA LEU A 384 -12.56 -3.38 1.80
C LEU A 384 -12.62 -1.98 2.43
N MET A 385 -11.46 -1.35 2.71
CA MET A 385 -11.46 0.04 3.20
C MET A 385 -12.07 0.99 2.18
N MET A 386 -11.69 0.88 0.91
CA MET A 386 -12.31 1.67 -0.16
C MET A 386 -13.82 1.43 -0.24
N ALA A 387 -14.25 0.17 -0.10
CA ALA A 387 -15.68 -0.17 -0.11
C ALA A 387 -16.43 0.48 1.07
N ARG A 388 -15.85 0.45 2.28
CA ARG A 388 -16.40 1.13 3.46
C ARG A 388 -16.52 2.64 3.26
N HIS A 389 -15.51 3.26 2.65
CA HIS A 389 -15.52 4.68 2.33
C HIS A 389 -16.61 5.03 1.31
N ALA A 390 -16.64 4.34 0.18
CA ALA A 390 -17.58 4.64 -0.90
C ALA A 390 -19.03 4.33 -0.52
N CYS A 391 -19.27 3.35 0.32
CA CYS A 391 -20.62 2.99 0.79
C CYS A 391 -21.36 4.17 1.46
N ARG A 392 -20.61 5.15 2.02
CA ARG A 392 -21.20 6.37 2.64
C ARG A 392 -21.82 7.31 1.60
N PHE A 393 -21.44 7.21 0.33
CA PHE A 393 -21.88 8.07 -0.76
C PHE A 393 -22.86 7.36 -1.71
N ALA A 394 -23.16 6.09 -1.51
CA ALA A 394 -24.18 5.41 -2.27
C ALA A 394 -25.56 5.89 -1.79
N THR A 395 -26.37 6.45 -2.65
CA THR A 395 -27.73 7.00 -2.38
C THR A 395 -28.80 5.93 -2.50
#